data_244238f1e31b9a5e5dc089e847a1b0bc
#
_entry.id   244238f1e31b9a5e5dc089e847a1b0bc
#
_cell.length_a   1.000
_cell.length_b   1.000
_cell.length_c   1.000
_cell.angle_alpha   90.00
_cell.angle_beta   90.00
_cell.angle_gamma   90.00
#
_symmetry.space_group_name_H-M   'P 1'
#
loop_
_entity.id
_entity.type
_entity.pdbx_description
1 polymer ?
#
loop_
_entity_poly.entity_id
_entity_poly.type
_entity_poly.pdbx_seq_one_letter_code
_entity_poly.pdbx_strand_id
1 'polypeptide(L)'
;RYDRVGGLLIYGIPNFKLEKSVVNRRTDQLVQQGIEFHLNCEIGRDVTFEELRARHDAVLIATGVYKAREAPMPGIGLTGVTLALDFLTASNRKGLGDTVDGFEDGTLNAEGKNVVVIGGGDTAMDCLRTAIRQGAKAVTCLYRRNRANMPGSMREVKNAEEEGVIFE
;
A
#
# COMPACT_ATOMS: atom_id res chain seq x y z
N ARG A 1 13.42 8.42 -2.63
CA ARG A 1 12.52 8.82 -1.54
C ARG A 1 12.43 7.76 -0.45
N TYR A 2 12.36 6.48 -0.79
CA TYR A 2 12.26 5.38 0.17
C TYR A 2 13.61 4.68 0.36
N ASP A 3 13.70 3.88 1.41
CA ASP A 3 14.86 3.10 1.81
C ASP A 3 15.03 1.78 1.04
N ARG A 4 14.02 1.40 0.20
CA ARG A 4 14.06 0.19 -0.64
C ARG A 4 13.53 0.49 -2.03
N VAL A 5 14.04 -0.26 -3.01
CA VAL A 5 13.56 -0.24 -4.39
C VAL A 5 12.22 -0.98 -4.49
N GLY A 6 11.37 -0.56 -5.41
CA GLY A 6 10.11 -1.26 -5.73
C GLY A 6 8.84 -0.48 -5.42
N GLY A 7 8.93 0.65 -4.69
CA GLY A 7 7.77 1.51 -4.45
C GLY A 7 6.57 0.75 -3.87
N LEU A 8 5.41 0.82 -4.54
CA LEU A 8 4.21 0.11 -4.09
C LEU A 8 4.30 -1.41 -4.20
N LEU A 9 5.19 -1.98 -5.00
CA LEU A 9 5.44 -3.43 -5.02
C LEU A 9 6.01 -3.92 -3.68
N ILE A 10 6.80 -3.08 -3.01
CA ILE A 10 7.35 -3.37 -1.68
C ILE A 10 6.39 -2.92 -0.57
N TYR A 11 5.86 -1.69 -0.64
CA TYR A 11 5.16 -1.07 0.48
C TYR A 11 3.64 -1.07 0.36
N GLY A 12 3.07 -1.23 -0.84
CA GLY A 12 1.63 -1.18 -1.07
C GLY A 12 0.99 -2.56 -1.21
N ILE A 13 1.47 -3.37 -2.16
CA ILE A 13 0.88 -4.70 -2.43
C ILE A 13 1.21 -5.65 -1.27
N PRO A 14 0.21 -6.35 -0.68
CA PRO A 14 0.46 -7.31 0.39
C PRO A 14 1.32 -8.50 -0.06
N ASN A 15 2.10 -9.06 0.87
CA ASN A 15 3.01 -10.17 0.59
C ASN A 15 2.29 -11.43 0.07
N PHE A 16 1.05 -11.68 0.51
CA PHE A 16 0.26 -12.82 0.04
C PHE A 16 -0.20 -12.69 -1.44
N LYS A 17 -0.11 -11.50 -2.03
CA LYS A 17 -0.35 -11.26 -3.48
C LYS A 17 0.93 -11.21 -4.28
N LEU A 18 1.98 -10.65 -3.70
CA LEU A 18 3.30 -10.52 -4.33
C LEU A 18 4.39 -10.67 -3.27
N GLU A 19 5.04 -11.82 -3.26
CA GLU A 19 6.16 -12.09 -2.37
C GLU A 19 7.30 -11.08 -2.62
N LYS A 20 7.84 -10.52 -1.54
CA LYS A 20 8.89 -9.50 -1.62
C LYS A 20 10.20 -10.04 -2.20
N SER A 21 10.46 -11.33 -2.06
CA SER A 21 11.56 -12.05 -2.71
C SER A 21 11.56 -11.89 -4.23
N VAL A 22 10.38 -11.89 -4.88
CA VAL A 22 10.24 -11.70 -6.33
C VAL A 22 10.67 -10.28 -6.73
N VAL A 23 10.26 -9.28 -5.95
CA VAL A 23 10.64 -7.88 -6.19
C VAL A 23 12.14 -7.68 -5.98
N ASN A 24 12.69 -8.22 -4.89
CA ASN A 24 14.12 -8.14 -4.58
C ASN A 24 14.96 -8.79 -5.67
N ARG A 25 14.61 -10.02 -6.09
CA ARG A 25 15.28 -10.71 -7.20
C ARG A 25 15.31 -9.86 -8.47
N ARG A 26 14.19 -9.20 -8.81
CA ARG A 26 14.14 -8.32 -9.99
C ARG A 26 15.02 -7.09 -9.82
N THR A 27 15.05 -6.51 -8.64
CA THR A 27 15.94 -5.38 -8.31
C THR A 27 17.41 -5.78 -8.46
N ASP A 28 17.79 -6.95 -7.92
CA ASP A 28 19.16 -7.46 -8.00
C ASP A 28 19.58 -7.66 -9.46
N GLN A 29 18.70 -8.17 -10.32
CA GLN A 29 18.95 -8.29 -11.75
C GLN A 29 19.20 -6.92 -12.42
N LEU A 30 18.44 -5.89 -12.04
CA LEU A 30 18.61 -4.54 -12.57
C LEU A 30 19.97 -3.95 -12.12
N VAL A 31 20.36 -4.16 -10.88
CA VAL A 31 21.69 -3.76 -10.36
C VAL A 31 22.79 -4.47 -11.12
N GLN A 32 22.68 -5.78 -11.35
CA GLN A 32 23.65 -6.55 -12.13
C GLN A 32 23.77 -6.08 -13.59
N GLN A 33 22.72 -5.45 -14.11
CA GLN A 33 22.72 -4.84 -15.45
C GLN A 33 23.26 -3.40 -15.48
N GLY A 34 23.76 -2.89 -14.35
CA GLY A 34 24.39 -1.58 -14.25
C GLY A 34 23.42 -0.45 -13.89
N ILE A 35 22.20 -0.74 -13.43
CA ILE A 35 21.28 0.29 -12.95
C ILE A 35 21.67 0.67 -11.51
N GLU A 36 21.89 1.96 -11.29
CA GLU A 36 22.18 2.53 -9.99
C GLU A 36 20.90 3.08 -9.34
N PHE A 37 20.67 2.73 -8.08
CA PHE A 37 19.54 3.21 -7.28
C PHE A 37 20.00 4.17 -6.20
N HIS A 38 19.55 5.41 -6.24
CA HIS A 38 19.75 6.41 -5.20
C HIS A 38 18.56 6.42 -4.26
N LEU A 39 18.65 5.67 -3.16
CA LEU A 39 17.58 5.56 -2.14
C LEU A 39 17.65 6.74 -1.16
N ASN A 40 16.55 6.95 -0.42
CA ASN A 40 16.42 8.06 0.55
C ASN A 40 16.75 9.44 -0.04
N CYS A 41 16.61 9.59 -1.36
CA CYS A 41 16.87 10.82 -2.09
C CYS A 41 15.55 11.40 -2.62
N GLU A 42 15.20 12.58 -2.21
CA GLU A 42 13.98 13.28 -2.63
C GLU A 42 14.33 14.40 -3.61
N ILE A 43 13.81 14.29 -4.85
CA ILE A 43 14.01 15.30 -5.87
C ILE A 43 13.23 16.55 -5.51
N GLY A 44 13.90 17.71 -5.59
CA GLY A 44 13.41 19.01 -5.15
C GLY A 44 13.86 19.38 -3.73
N ARG A 45 14.40 18.43 -2.95
CA ARG A 45 15.00 18.69 -1.63
C ARG A 45 16.48 18.33 -1.60
N ASP A 46 16.81 17.08 -1.92
CA ASP A 46 18.20 16.56 -1.82
C ASP A 46 18.97 16.73 -3.14
N VAL A 47 18.26 16.70 -4.26
CA VAL A 47 18.78 16.97 -5.62
C VAL A 47 17.71 17.75 -6.37
N THR A 48 18.11 18.81 -7.05
CA THR A 48 17.19 19.62 -7.87
C THR A 48 16.91 18.95 -9.23
N PHE A 49 15.82 19.36 -9.87
CA PHE A 49 15.49 18.87 -11.20
C PHE A 49 16.48 19.40 -12.26
N GLU A 50 16.99 20.61 -12.07
CA GLU A 50 18.01 21.24 -12.90
C GLU A 50 19.34 20.47 -12.87
N GLU A 51 19.77 20.03 -11.69
CA GLU A 51 20.96 19.18 -11.53
C GLU A 51 20.77 17.84 -12.24
N LEU A 52 19.59 17.22 -12.16
CA LEU A 52 19.31 15.98 -12.89
C LEU A 52 19.41 16.19 -14.40
N ARG A 53 18.82 17.25 -14.91
CA ARG A 53 18.89 17.58 -16.34
C ARG A 53 20.31 17.88 -16.83
N ALA A 54 21.11 18.50 -16.00
CA ALA A 54 22.51 18.81 -16.35
C ALA A 54 23.42 17.57 -16.39
N ARG A 55 23.06 16.52 -15.67
CA ARG A 55 23.87 15.27 -15.55
C ARG A 55 23.44 14.16 -16.50
N HIS A 56 22.26 14.26 -17.13
CA HIS A 56 21.66 13.17 -17.92
C HIS A 56 21.14 13.68 -19.25
N ASP A 57 21.25 12.85 -20.28
CA ASP A 57 20.73 13.14 -21.62
C ASP A 57 19.20 13.15 -21.68
N ALA A 58 18.56 12.35 -20.79
CA ALA A 58 17.11 12.27 -20.66
C ALA A 58 16.67 12.00 -19.22
N VAL A 59 15.54 12.51 -18.80
CA VAL A 59 14.93 12.28 -17.49
C VAL A 59 13.50 11.78 -17.68
N LEU A 60 13.22 10.58 -17.15
CA LEU A 60 11.87 10.02 -17.10
C LEU A 60 11.26 10.24 -15.71
N ILE A 61 10.11 10.90 -15.65
CA ILE A 61 9.36 11.09 -14.41
C ILE A 61 8.39 9.91 -14.23
N ALA A 62 8.68 9.02 -13.28
CA ALA A 62 7.91 7.82 -12.99
C ALA A 62 7.67 7.67 -11.48
N THR A 63 7.13 8.71 -10.83
CA THR A 63 7.05 8.86 -9.38
C THR A 63 5.92 8.07 -8.71
N GLY A 64 5.00 7.49 -9.49
CA GLY A 64 3.81 6.82 -8.97
C GLY A 64 2.76 7.78 -8.40
N VAL A 65 1.72 7.23 -7.78
CA VAL A 65 0.61 7.98 -7.18
C VAL A 65 0.54 7.68 -5.68
N TYR A 66 0.88 8.67 -4.85
CA TYR A 66 0.88 8.54 -3.39
C TYR A 66 -0.11 9.46 -2.69
N LYS A 67 -0.62 10.50 -3.39
CA LYS A 67 -1.64 11.38 -2.82
C LYS A 67 -2.98 10.64 -2.82
N ALA A 68 -3.50 10.41 -1.61
CA ALA A 68 -4.83 9.82 -1.46
C ALA A 68 -5.89 10.73 -2.09
N ARG A 69 -6.94 10.13 -2.64
CA ARG A 69 -8.14 10.87 -3.03
C ARG A 69 -8.87 11.29 -1.77
N GLU A 70 -9.29 12.54 -1.72
CA GLU A 70 -10.15 13.01 -0.65
C GLU A 70 -11.50 12.28 -0.70
N ALA A 71 -11.93 11.81 0.45
CA ALA A 71 -13.24 11.24 0.65
C ALA A 71 -14.00 12.10 1.67
N PRO A 72 -14.55 13.26 1.25
CA PRO A 72 -15.20 14.18 2.16
C PRO A 72 -16.44 13.51 2.76
N MET A 73 -16.35 13.17 4.04
CA MET A 73 -17.45 12.60 4.81
C MET A 73 -17.36 13.07 6.26
N PRO A 74 -18.49 13.18 6.96
CA PRO A 74 -18.48 13.45 8.40
C PRO A 74 -17.65 12.42 9.14
N GLY A 75 -16.78 12.86 10.04
CA GLY A 75 -15.98 11.97 10.87
C GLY A 75 -14.67 11.49 10.26
N ILE A 76 -14.25 11.96 9.07
CA ILE A 76 -13.00 11.53 8.43
C ILE A 76 -11.75 11.81 9.30
N GLY A 77 -11.80 12.78 10.19
CA GLY A 77 -10.72 13.13 11.14
C GLY A 77 -10.80 12.44 12.50
N LEU A 78 -11.71 11.50 12.70
CA LEU A 78 -11.83 10.77 13.98
C LEU A 78 -10.65 9.81 14.16
N THR A 79 -10.30 9.56 15.43
CA THR A 79 -9.32 8.55 15.80
C THR A 79 -9.76 7.17 15.29
N GLY A 80 -8.81 6.42 14.71
CA GLY A 80 -9.07 5.12 14.11
C GLY A 80 -9.45 5.17 12.62
N VAL A 81 -9.62 6.36 12.04
CA VAL A 81 -9.73 6.52 10.58
C VAL A 81 -8.34 6.72 10.01
N THR A 82 -7.95 5.86 9.07
CA THR A 82 -6.61 5.88 8.48
C THR A 82 -6.67 5.70 6.96
N LEU A 83 -5.63 6.16 6.27
CA LEU A 83 -5.51 5.96 4.84
C LEU A 83 -5.07 4.52 4.52
N ALA A 84 -5.61 3.97 3.44
CA ALA A 84 -5.30 2.62 2.99
C ALA A 84 -3.79 2.36 2.83
N LEU A 85 -3.05 3.30 2.23
CA LEU A 85 -1.61 3.13 2.02
C LEU A 85 -0.81 3.20 3.32
N ASP A 86 -1.24 3.95 4.32
CA ASP A 86 -0.57 3.99 5.63
C ASP A 86 -0.70 2.63 6.31
N PHE A 87 -1.91 2.05 6.32
CA PHE A 87 -2.18 0.73 6.87
C PHE A 87 -1.39 -0.37 6.12
N LEU A 88 -1.43 -0.39 4.78
CA LEU A 88 -0.72 -1.39 3.99
C LEU A 88 0.80 -1.24 4.09
N THR A 89 1.32 0.00 4.13
CA THR A 89 2.74 0.26 4.32
C THR A 89 3.22 -0.22 5.68
N ALA A 90 2.48 0.06 6.74
CA ALA A 90 2.80 -0.42 8.10
C ALA A 90 2.84 -1.95 8.14
N SER A 91 1.83 -2.62 7.58
CA SER A 91 1.77 -4.08 7.48
C SER A 91 2.94 -4.67 6.69
N ASN A 92 3.25 -4.10 5.52
CA ASN A 92 4.36 -4.60 4.69
C ASN A 92 5.72 -4.35 5.35
N ARG A 93 5.94 -3.18 5.98
CA ARG A 93 7.17 -2.89 6.72
C ARG A 93 7.37 -3.85 7.88
N LYS A 94 6.30 -4.13 8.64
CA LYS A 94 6.34 -5.15 9.71
C LYS A 94 6.72 -6.52 9.16
N GLY A 95 6.14 -6.93 8.04
CA GLY A 95 6.47 -8.18 7.35
C GLY A 95 7.91 -8.24 6.79
N LEU A 96 8.54 -7.10 6.57
CA LEU A 96 9.95 -6.95 6.17
C LEU A 96 10.92 -6.92 7.37
N GLY A 97 10.40 -6.99 8.60
CA GLY A 97 11.19 -6.98 9.83
C GLY A 97 11.46 -5.59 10.40
N ASP A 98 10.83 -4.55 9.87
CA ASP A 98 10.97 -3.19 10.41
C ASP A 98 10.20 -3.03 11.73
N THR A 99 10.67 -2.14 12.61
CA THR A 99 9.88 -1.60 13.70
C THR A 99 9.00 -0.47 13.16
N VAL A 100 7.70 -0.53 13.43
CA VAL A 100 6.71 0.44 12.95
C VAL A 100 5.81 0.85 14.11
N ASP A 101 6.02 2.05 14.65
CA ASP A 101 5.34 2.54 15.86
C ASP A 101 3.82 2.39 15.77
N GLY A 102 3.20 2.86 14.67
CA GLY A 102 1.76 2.74 14.46
C GLY A 102 1.25 1.30 14.33
N PHE A 103 2.10 0.34 14.01
CA PHE A 103 1.75 -1.09 14.03
C PHE A 103 1.84 -1.65 15.45
N GLU A 104 2.89 -1.29 16.20
CA GLU A 104 3.14 -1.79 17.55
C GLU A 104 2.12 -1.23 18.56
N ASP A 105 1.75 0.05 18.46
CA ASP A 105 0.76 0.69 19.32
C ASP A 105 -0.69 0.36 18.93
N GLY A 106 -0.88 -0.34 17.81
CA GLY A 106 -2.18 -0.76 17.32
C GLY A 106 -2.92 0.27 16.47
N THR A 107 -2.42 1.47 16.22
CA THR A 107 -3.13 2.48 15.39
C THR A 107 -3.23 2.06 13.92
N LEU A 108 -2.24 1.33 13.41
CA LEU A 108 -2.16 0.78 12.05
C LEU A 108 -2.15 -0.77 12.02
N ASN A 109 -2.76 -1.39 13.01
CA ASN A 109 -2.89 -2.84 13.14
C ASN A 109 -4.36 -3.21 13.37
N ALA A 110 -4.85 -4.23 12.69
CA ALA A 110 -6.24 -4.68 12.74
C ALA A 110 -6.52 -5.77 13.78
N GLU A 111 -5.49 -6.29 14.46
CA GLU A 111 -5.62 -7.40 15.40
C GLU A 111 -6.67 -7.12 16.48
N GLY A 112 -7.63 -8.04 16.63
CA GLY A 112 -8.69 -7.96 17.63
C GLY A 112 -9.71 -6.85 17.43
N LYS A 113 -9.74 -6.17 16.28
CA LYS A 113 -10.65 -5.03 16.00
C LYS A 113 -11.77 -5.40 15.03
N ASN A 114 -12.84 -4.63 15.08
CA ASN A 114 -13.83 -4.56 14.01
C ASN A 114 -13.35 -3.51 12.99
N VAL A 115 -13.12 -3.93 11.75
CA VAL A 115 -12.54 -3.10 10.71
C VAL A 115 -13.57 -2.83 9.62
N VAL A 116 -13.69 -1.57 9.24
CA VAL A 116 -14.52 -1.15 8.10
C VAL A 116 -13.60 -0.53 7.05
N VAL A 117 -13.70 -1.01 5.81
CA VAL A 117 -12.98 -0.43 4.67
C VAL A 117 -13.98 0.21 3.72
N ILE A 118 -13.81 1.50 3.47
CA ILE A 118 -14.66 2.27 2.56
C ILE A 118 -14.00 2.29 1.17
N GLY A 119 -14.58 1.56 0.23
CA GLY A 119 -14.08 1.48 -1.13
C GLY A 119 -14.26 0.11 -1.75
N GLY A 120 -14.24 0.01 -3.08
CA GLY A 120 -14.46 -1.24 -3.82
C GLY A 120 -13.37 -1.55 -4.86
N GLY A 121 -12.20 -0.89 -4.81
CA GLY A 121 -11.07 -1.15 -5.69
C GLY A 121 -10.10 -2.20 -5.15
N ASP A 122 -9.08 -2.56 -5.94
CA ASP A 122 -8.08 -3.55 -5.53
C ASP A 122 -7.36 -3.16 -4.25
N THR A 123 -7.09 -1.86 -4.03
CA THR A 123 -6.50 -1.38 -2.75
C THR A 123 -7.42 -1.66 -1.56
N ALA A 124 -8.74 -1.54 -1.73
CA ALA A 124 -9.69 -1.88 -0.66
C ALA A 124 -9.65 -3.39 -0.39
N MET A 125 -9.61 -4.23 -1.42
CA MET A 125 -9.47 -5.68 -1.28
C MET A 125 -8.17 -6.04 -0.56
N ASP A 126 -7.07 -5.36 -0.87
CA ASP A 126 -5.80 -5.53 -0.18
C ASP A 126 -5.90 -5.20 1.32
N CYS A 127 -6.57 -4.10 1.68
CA CYS A 127 -6.80 -3.73 3.09
C CYS A 127 -7.68 -4.75 3.82
N LEU A 128 -8.80 -5.15 3.21
CA LEU A 128 -9.75 -6.11 3.79
C LEU A 128 -9.04 -7.44 4.10
N ARG A 129 -8.37 -8.00 3.11
CA ARG A 129 -7.68 -9.28 3.24
C ARG A 129 -6.46 -9.21 4.17
N THR A 130 -5.79 -8.05 4.22
CA THR A 130 -4.72 -7.81 5.21
C THR A 130 -5.29 -7.77 6.62
N ALA A 131 -6.42 -7.09 6.84
CA ALA A 131 -7.07 -7.03 8.15
C ALA A 131 -7.50 -8.41 8.66
N ILE A 132 -8.07 -9.26 7.79
CA ILE A 132 -8.37 -10.67 8.14
C ILE A 132 -7.09 -11.39 8.61
N ARG A 133 -5.99 -11.27 7.86
CA ARG A 133 -4.71 -11.96 8.18
C ARG A 133 -4.04 -11.41 9.43
N GLN A 134 -4.33 -10.19 9.82
CA GLN A 134 -3.88 -9.62 11.09
C GLN A 134 -4.73 -10.07 12.29
N GLY A 135 -5.80 -10.82 12.08
CA GLY A 135 -6.66 -11.31 13.15
C GLY A 135 -7.73 -10.32 13.60
N ALA A 136 -8.27 -9.52 12.68
CA ALA A 136 -9.45 -8.71 12.95
C ALA A 136 -10.64 -9.57 13.39
N LYS A 137 -11.48 -9.07 14.31
CA LYS A 137 -12.69 -9.77 14.77
C LYS A 137 -13.77 -9.84 13.70
N ALA A 138 -13.93 -8.75 12.96
CA ALA A 138 -14.82 -8.65 11.84
C ALA A 138 -14.27 -7.64 10.83
N VAL A 139 -14.48 -7.90 9.54
CA VAL A 139 -14.04 -7.01 8.46
C VAL A 139 -15.20 -6.77 7.50
N THR A 140 -15.60 -5.51 7.35
CA THR A 140 -16.70 -5.10 6.50
C THR A 140 -16.21 -4.17 5.39
N CYS A 141 -16.62 -4.44 4.18
CA CYS A 141 -16.44 -3.59 3.02
C CYS A 141 -17.68 -2.72 2.81
N LEU A 142 -17.56 -1.41 2.89
CA LEU A 142 -18.63 -0.49 2.51
C LEU A 142 -18.35 0.08 1.12
N TYR A 143 -19.26 -0.17 0.18
CA TYR A 143 -19.14 0.37 -1.16
C TYR A 143 -20.42 1.07 -1.61
N ARG A 144 -20.31 2.34 -2.03
CA ARG A 144 -21.44 3.21 -2.39
C ARG A 144 -22.33 2.74 -3.56
N ARG A 145 -21.91 1.71 -4.28
CA ARG A 145 -22.68 1.08 -5.36
C ARG A 145 -22.85 -0.39 -5.06
N ASN A 146 -23.51 -1.12 -5.94
CA ASN A 146 -23.64 -2.56 -5.81
C ASN A 146 -22.34 -3.30 -6.19
N ARG A 147 -22.28 -4.56 -5.79
CA ARG A 147 -21.11 -5.46 -6.02
C ARG A 147 -20.71 -5.54 -7.50
N ALA A 148 -21.67 -5.58 -8.44
CA ALA A 148 -21.39 -5.67 -9.87
C ALA A 148 -20.65 -4.44 -10.43
N ASN A 149 -20.71 -3.31 -9.73
CA ASN A 149 -20.03 -2.06 -10.10
C ASN A 149 -18.73 -1.81 -9.32
N MET A 150 -18.23 -2.79 -8.57
CA MET A 150 -16.93 -2.66 -7.90
C MET A 150 -15.82 -2.60 -8.94
N PRO A 151 -14.90 -1.60 -8.86
CA PRO A 151 -13.80 -1.49 -9.81
C PRO A 151 -12.65 -2.46 -9.52
N GLY A 152 -12.66 -3.12 -8.38
CA GLY A 152 -11.70 -4.17 -8.04
C GLY A 152 -11.90 -5.42 -8.88
N SER A 153 -10.84 -6.18 -9.06
CA SER A 153 -10.88 -7.47 -9.75
C SER A 153 -11.92 -8.39 -9.08
N MET A 154 -12.83 -8.96 -9.86
CA MET A 154 -13.84 -9.91 -9.35
C MET A 154 -13.20 -11.11 -8.64
N ARG A 155 -12.01 -11.50 -9.04
CA ARG A 155 -11.21 -12.53 -8.36
C ARG A 155 -10.86 -12.11 -6.94
N GLU A 156 -10.39 -10.86 -6.75
CA GLU A 156 -10.03 -10.34 -5.43
C GLU A 156 -11.26 -10.16 -4.54
N VAL A 157 -12.38 -9.71 -5.10
CA VAL A 157 -13.66 -9.62 -4.39
C VAL A 157 -14.10 -11.01 -3.90
N LYS A 158 -14.03 -12.02 -4.76
CA LYS A 158 -14.36 -13.41 -4.41
C LYS A 158 -13.42 -13.95 -3.33
N ASN A 159 -12.11 -13.74 -3.48
CA ASN A 159 -11.14 -14.16 -2.47
C ASN A 159 -11.42 -13.51 -1.10
N ALA A 160 -11.75 -12.22 -1.07
CA ALA A 160 -12.07 -11.51 0.17
C ALA A 160 -13.34 -12.08 0.83
N GLU A 161 -14.36 -12.42 0.05
CA GLU A 161 -15.59 -13.06 0.54
C GLU A 161 -15.32 -14.46 1.11
N GLU A 162 -14.53 -15.29 0.40
CA GLU A 162 -14.13 -16.61 0.86
C GLU A 162 -13.30 -16.56 2.16
N GLU A 163 -12.57 -15.45 2.38
CA GLU A 163 -11.82 -15.18 3.61
C GLU A 163 -12.69 -14.61 4.74
N GLY A 164 -13.99 -14.38 4.52
CA GLY A 164 -14.94 -13.97 5.56
C GLY A 164 -15.20 -12.47 5.64
N VAL A 165 -14.86 -11.70 4.60
CA VAL A 165 -15.23 -10.27 4.51
C VAL A 165 -16.72 -10.12 4.24
N ILE A 166 -17.37 -9.24 4.99
CA ILE A 166 -18.77 -8.86 4.80
C ILE A 166 -18.83 -7.68 3.82
N PHE A 167 -19.71 -7.77 2.81
CA PHE A 167 -19.91 -6.70 1.81
C PHE A 167 -21.29 -6.05 1.99
N GLU A 168 -21.28 -4.72 2.16
CA GLU A 168 -22.46 -3.86 2.31
C GLU A 168 -22.45 -2.68 1.31
#